data_b1aae8d79c7e93ddb06933247be969c8
#
_entry.id   b1aae8d79c7e93ddb06933247be969c8
#
_cell.length_a   1.000
_cell.length_b   1.000
_cell.length_c   1.000
_cell.angle_alpha   90.00
_cell.angle_beta   90.00
_cell.angle_gamma   90.00
#
_symmetry.space_group_name_H-M   'P 1'
#
loop_
_entity.id
_entity.type
_entity.pdbx_description
1 polymer ?
#
loop_
_entity_poly.entity_id
_entity_poly.type
_entity_poly.pdbx_seq_one_letter_code
_entity_poly.pdbx_strand_id
1 'polypeptide(L)'
;GRPTIAEHRHPRDSVRKPISAATAAPITKLNAAIITAAEQQTMNYYRNIGTFYDSDLGRRLYQEIGMIEEQHVTQYGALLDPGMTWLENLLLHEYTECYLYWSCVEDETDLRIKKIWEQHFEQECSHLHAAEALLKQYEGKEACQIIPDGTFPELLRFGPQKEYLRKVLKTTILNTAV
;
A
#
# COMPACT_ATOMS: atom_id res chain seq x y z
N GLY A 1 0.82 -21.86 12.00
CA GLY A 1 0.50 -21.10 10.82
C GLY A 1 -0.99 -21.03 10.59
N ARG A 2 -1.50 -19.98 9.99
CA ARG A 2 -2.93 -19.86 9.68
C ARG A 2 -3.23 -20.70 8.46
N PRO A 3 -4.18 -21.67 8.51
CA PRO A 3 -4.43 -22.59 7.40
C PRO A 3 -4.91 -21.88 6.11
N THR A 4 -5.58 -20.74 6.25
CA THR A 4 -6.11 -19.95 5.13
C THR A 4 -5.05 -19.39 4.20
N ILE A 5 -3.80 -19.20 4.63
CA ILE A 5 -2.70 -18.69 3.80
C ILE A 5 -2.44 -19.59 2.57
N ALA A 6 -2.63 -20.90 2.70
CA ALA A 6 -2.43 -21.84 1.59
C ALA A 6 -3.66 -21.95 0.69
N GLU A 7 -4.86 -21.69 1.19
CA GLU A 7 -6.12 -21.90 0.46
C GLU A 7 -6.42 -20.79 -0.55
N HIS A 8 -6.06 -19.54 -0.23
CA HIS A 8 -6.40 -18.37 -1.04
C HIS A 8 -5.24 -17.84 -1.89
N ARG A 9 -4.05 -18.41 -1.72
CA ARG A 9 -2.86 -17.95 -2.41
C ARG A 9 -2.53 -18.83 -3.60
N HIS A 10 -2.56 -18.23 -4.81
CA HIS A 10 -2.09 -18.95 -5.98
C HIS A 10 -0.58 -19.24 -5.84
N PRO A 11 -0.09 -20.45 -6.18
CA PRO A 11 1.34 -20.79 -6.05
C PRO A 11 2.29 -19.86 -6.81
N ARG A 12 1.81 -19.23 -7.88
CA ARG A 12 2.56 -18.25 -8.67
C ARG A 12 2.61 -16.85 -8.07
N ASP A 13 1.74 -16.56 -7.08
CA ASP A 13 1.68 -15.26 -6.42
C ASP A 13 2.72 -15.14 -5.29
N SER A 14 3.53 -16.17 -5.11
CA SER A 14 4.58 -16.15 -4.10
C SER A 14 5.71 -15.22 -4.51
N VAL A 15 5.78 -14.06 -3.88
CA VAL A 15 6.92 -13.14 -3.99
C VAL A 15 8.09 -13.72 -3.22
N ARG A 16 9.17 -14.03 -3.93
CA ARG A 16 10.39 -14.61 -3.35
C ARG A 16 11.62 -13.73 -3.46
N LYS A 17 11.50 -12.62 -4.20
CA LYS A 17 12.59 -11.66 -4.37
C LYS A 17 12.06 -10.28 -4.02
N PRO A 18 12.52 -9.69 -2.92
CA PRO A 18 12.23 -8.30 -2.62
C PRO A 18 12.88 -7.38 -3.66
N ILE A 19 12.37 -6.15 -3.76
CA ILE A 19 13.05 -5.08 -4.46
C ILE A 19 14.31 -4.69 -3.68
N SER A 20 15.32 -4.19 -4.38
CA SER A 20 16.47 -3.56 -3.71
C SER A 20 16.18 -2.08 -3.53
N ALA A 21 16.19 -1.59 -2.30
CA ALA A 21 16.01 -0.17 -2.00
C ALA A 21 17.07 0.70 -2.67
N ALA A 22 18.30 0.18 -2.84
CA ALA A 22 19.39 0.91 -3.49
C ALA A 22 19.20 1.10 -5.00
N THR A 23 18.50 0.19 -5.68
CA THR A 23 18.44 0.18 -7.16
C THR A 23 17.05 0.29 -7.74
N ALA A 24 16.01 0.10 -6.93
CA ALA A 24 14.62 0.23 -7.39
C ALA A 24 14.29 1.68 -7.76
N ALA A 25 13.55 1.85 -8.85
CA ALA A 25 13.03 3.16 -9.24
C ALA A 25 12.08 3.72 -8.16
N PRO A 26 12.00 5.04 -7.97
CA PRO A 26 11.11 5.67 -7.00
C PRO A 26 9.65 5.20 -7.12
N ILE A 27 9.12 5.11 -8.33
CA ILE A 27 7.76 4.62 -8.58
C ILE A 27 7.56 3.17 -8.10
N THR A 28 8.57 2.31 -8.21
CA THR A 28 8.49 0.92 -7.72
C THR A 28 8.43 0.87 -6.20
N LYS A 29 9.21 1.71 -5.52
CA LYS A 29 9.19 1.84 -4.06
C LYS A 29 7.83 2.33 -3.58
N LEU A 30 7.30 3.40 -4.21
CA LEU A 30 5.97 3.93 -3.92
C LEU A 30 4.88 2.88 -4.14
N ASN A 31 4.85 2.23 -5.29
CA ASN A 31 3.84 1.21 -5.57
C ASN A 31 3.86 0.07 -4.55
N ALA A 32 5.04 -0.42 -4.17
CA ALA A 32 5.17 -1.48 -3.16
C ALA A 32 4.70 -1.01 -1.77
N ALA A 33 5.04 0.22 -1.37
CA ALA A 33 4.61 0.79 -0.09
C ALA A 33 3.11 1.07 -0.07
N ILE A 34 2.57 1.72 -1.11
CA ILE A 34 1.15 2.08 -1.21
C ILE A 34 0.27 0.84 -1.21
N ILE A 35 0.57 -0.16 -2.05
CA ILE A 35 -0.28 -1.35 -2.12
C ILE A 35 -0.23 -2.14 -0.80
N THR A 36 0.92 -2.24 -0.16
CA THR A 36 1.04 -2.92 1.14
C THR A 36 0.21 -2.21 2.22
N ALA A 37 0.28 -0.88 2.29
CA ALA A 37 -0.50 -0.08 3.23
C ALA A 37 -2.01 -0.16 2.93
N ALA A 38 -2.41 -0.07 1.66
CA ALA A 38 -3.80 -0.18 1.23
C ALA A 38 -4.41 -1.53 1.61
N GLU A 39 -3.71 -2.63 1.37
CA GLU A 39 -4.17 -3.98 1.74
C GLU A 39 -4.30 -4.13 3.27
N GLN A 40 -3.39 -3.55 4.02
CA GLN A 40 -3.50 -3.55 5.48
C GLN A 40 -4.71 -2.75 5.97
N GLN A 41 -5.00 -1.61 5.37
CA GLN A 41 -6.18 -0.82 5.69
C GLN A 41 -7.48 -1.54 5.32
N THR A 42 -7.54 -2.15 4.14
CA THR A 42 -8.71 -2.92 3.71
C THR A 42 -8.92 -4.16 4.60
N MET A 43 -7.86 -4.85 4.98
CA MET A 43 -7.94 -5.93 5.97
C MET A 43 -8.60 -5.45 7.28
N ASN A 44 -8.15 -4.33 7.82
CA ASN A 44 -8.73 -3.75 9.03
C ASN A 44 -10.19 -3.33 8.82
N TYR A 45 -10.51 -2.74 7.68
CA TYR A 45 -11.88 -2.36 7.33
C TYR A 45 -12.81 -3.57 7.33
N TYR A 46 -12.48 -4.63 6.59
CA TYR A 46 -13.34 -5.82 6.52
C TYR A 46 -13.52 -6.50 7.87
N ARG A 47 -12.47 -6.56 8.69
CA ARG A 47 -12.54 -7.14 10.04
C ARG A 47 -13.40 -6.32 10.99
N ASN A 48 -13.33 -5.01 10.92
CA ASN A 48 -14.10 -4.13 11.81
C ASN A 48 -15.57 -4.00 11.37
N ILE A 49 -15.80 -3.74 10.08
CA ILE A 49 -17.16 -3.51 9.57
C ILE A 49 -17.97 -4.80 9.48
N GLY A 50 -17.32 -5.94 9.25
CA GLY A 50 -17.99 -7.23 9.18
C GLY A 50 -18.86 -7.54 10.40
N THR A 51 -18.49 -7.02 11.57
CA THR A 51 -19.25 -7.22 12.81
C THR A 51 -20.58 -6.49 12.86
N PHE A 52 -20.77 -5.44 12.03
CA PHE A 52 -22.00 -4.64 11.98
C PHE A 52 -23.10 -5.23 11.08
N TYR A 53 -22.80 -6.28 10.32
CA TYR A 53 -23.81 -6.92 9.49
C TYR A 53 -24.77 -7.77 10.30
N ASP A 54 -26.07 -7.59 10.11
CA ASP A 54 -27.11 -8.39 10.75
C ASP A 54 -27.14 -9.83 10.22
N SER A 55 -26.82 -10.04 8.94
CA SER A 55 -26.83 -11.36 8.34
C SER A 55 -25.55 -12.15 8.57
N ASP A 56 -25.68 -13.45 8.87
CA ASP A 56 -24.54 -14.36 8.97
C ASP A 56 -23.75 -14.44 7.66
N LEU A 57 -24.43 -14.38 6.53
CA LEU A 57 -23.78 -14.37 5.22
C LEU A 57 -22.86 -13.15 5.04
N GLY A 58 -23.34 -11.97 5.42
CA GLY A 58 -22.54 -10.73 5.39
C GLY A 58 -21.32 -10.82 6.28
N ARG A 59 -21.49 -11.27 7.53
CA ARG A 59 -20.38 -11.45 8.46
C ARG A 59 -19.32 -12.44 7.96
N ARG A 60 -19.74 -13.58 7.44
CA ARG A 60 -18.83 -14.60 6.88
C ARG A 60 -18.09 -14.07 5.66
N LEU A 61 -18.79 -13.40 4.73
CA LEU A 61 -18.18 -12.80 3.55
C LEU A 61 -17.07 -11.81 3.91
N TYR A 62 -17.34 -10.88 4.83
CA TYR A 62 -16.36 -9.90 5.26
C TYR A 62 -15.19 -10.54 6.01
N GLN A 63 -15.45 -11.58 6.79
CA GLN A 63 -14.38 -12.34 7.44
C GLN A 63 -13.47 -13.03 6.42
N GLU A 64 -14.03 -13.67 5.39
CA GLU A 64 -13.26 -14.32 4.32
C GLU A 64 -12.42 -13.29 3.54
N ILE A 65 -13.00 -12.15 3.16
CA ILE A 65 -12.27 -11.07 2.49
C ILE A 65 -11.14 -10.58 3.40
N GLY A 66 -11.40 -10.32 4.68
CA GLY A 66 -10.36 -9.89 5.62
C GLY A 66 -9.19 -10.88 5.76
N MET A 67 -9.43 -12.18 5.61
CA MET A 67 -8.37 -13.19 5.58
C MET A 67 -7.58 -13.18 4.27
N ILE A 68 -8.22 -12.87 3.15
CA ILE A 68 -7.55 -12.70 1.85
C ILE A 68 -6.65 -11.46 1.90
N GLU A 69 -7.15 -10.34 2.40
CA GLU A 69 -6.36 -9.10 2.53
C GLU A 69 -5.14 -9.28 3.44
N GLU A 70 -5.25 -10.07 4.50
CA GLU A 70 -4.10 -10.43 5.34
C GLU A 70 -3.00 -11.13 4.55
N GLN A 71 -3.38 -11.98 3.60
CA GLN A 71 -2.41 -12.63 2.71
C GLN A 71 -1.80 -11.66 1.72
N HIS A 72 -2.60 -10.72 1.19
CA HIS A 72 -2.12 -9.65 0.32
C HIS A 72 -1.09 -8.78 1.05
N VAL A 73 -1.35 -8.38 2.30
CA VAL A 73 -0.36 -7.66 3.12
C VAL A 73 0.96 -8.42 3.22
N THR A 74 0.90 -9.73 3.46
CA THR A 74 2.10 -10.56 3.56
C THR A 74 2.80 -10.68 2.21
N GLN A 75 2.04 -10.84 1.14
CA GLN A 75 2.55 -11.00 -0.22
C GLN A 75 3.24 -9.73 -0.72
N TYR A 76 2.58 -8.59 -0.61
CA TYR A 76 3.13 -7.31 -1.07
C TYR A 76 4.19 -6.76 -0.11
N GLY A 77 4.03 -6.98 1.19
CA GLY A 77 5.07 -6.67 2.17
C GLY A 77 6.38 -7.43 1.93
N ALA A 78 6.30 -8.64 1.35
CA ALA A 78 7.49 -9.39 0.95
C ALA A 78 8.24 -8.79 -0.27
N LEU A 79 7.67 -7.79 -0.94
CA LEU A 79 8.38 -7.00 -1.96
C LEU A 79 9.32 -5.97 -1.37
N LEU A 80 9.05 -5.51 -0.15
CA LEU A 80 9.88 -4.49 0.50
C LEU A 80 11.26 -5.05 0.80
N ASP A 81 12.28 -4.19 0.73
CA ASP A 81 13.68 -4.58 0.99
C ASP A 81 13.88 -4.92 2.47
N PRO A 82 14.19 -6.18 2.83
CA PRO A 82 14.39 -6.57 4.22
C PRO A 82 15.70 -6.03 4.81
N GLY A 83 16.58 -5.47 3.98
CA GLY A 83 17.84 -4.85 4.41
C GLY A 83 17.70 -3.40 4.86
N MET A 84 16.53 -2.77 4.63
CA MET A 84 16.28 -1.41 5.09
C MET A 84 16.19 -1.35 6.62
N THR A 85 16.79 -0.30 7.19
CA THR A 85 16.65 0.01 8.61
C THR A 85 15.26 0.58 8.93
N TRP A 86 14.94 0.71 10.22
CA TRP A 86 13.69 1.35 10.65
C TRP A 86 13.57 2.81 10.20
N LEU A 87 14.69 3.58 10.24
CA LEU A 87 14.68 4.98 9.81
C LEU A 87 14.63 5.13 8.30
N GLU A 88 15.24 4.23 7.55
CA GLU A 88 15.06 4.17 6.09
C GLU A 88 13.62 3.86 5.71
N ASN A 89 12.98 2.91 6.40
CA ASN A 89 11.57 2.60 6.21
C ASN A 89 10.67 3.77 6.61
N LEU A 90 10.97 4.46 7.72
CA LEU A 90 10.23 5.64 8.14
C LEU A 90 10.32 6.73 7.07
N LEU A 91 11.53 7.04 6.57
CA LEU A 91 11.72 8.03 5.51
C LEU A 91 10.89 7.69 4.26
N LEU A 92 10.90 6.42 3.83
CA LEU A 92 10.12 5.97 2.68
C LEU A 92 8.61 6.05 2.95
N HIS A 93 8.18 5.80 4.17
CA HIS A 93 6.79 5.94 4.60
C HIS A 93 6.31 7.39 4.49
N GLU A 94 7.03 8.33 5.09
CA GLU A 94 6.68 9.76 5.06
C GLU A 94 6.70 10.32 3.63
N TYR A 95 7.66 9.90 2.81
CA TYR A 95 7.67 10.25 1.38
C TYR A 95 6.41 9.71 0.66
N THR A 96 5.97 8.50 1.02
CA THR A 96 4.76 7.89 0.45
C THR A 96 3.50 8.66 0.88
N GLU A 97 3.41 9.07 2.14
CA GLU A 97 2.29 9.89 2.63
C GLU A 97 2.26 11.27 1.95
N CYS A 98 3.41 11.92 1.79
CA CYS A 98 3.51 13.15 1.00
C CYS A 98 2.96 12.95 -0.43
N TYR A 99 3.33 11.86 -1.12
CA TYR A 99 2.81 11.57 -2.45
C TYR A 99 1.30 11.35 -2.45
N LEU A 100 0.76 10.63 -1.48
CA LEU A 100 -0.68 10.35 -1.37
C LEU A 100 -1.49 11.64 -1.17
N TYR A 101 -1.11 12.49 -0.22
CA TYR A 101 -1.82 13.76 0.01
C TYR A 101 -1.63 14.74 -1.14
N TRP A 102 -0.45 14.82 -1.75
CA TRP A 102 -0.27 15.58 -2.98
C TRP A 102 -1.21 15.08 -4.09
N SER A 103 -1.34 13.77 -4.27
CA SER A 103 -2.26 13.23 -5.28
C SER A 103 -3.71 13.59 -4.99
N CYS A 104 -4.12 13.62 -3.72
CA CYS A 104 -5.44 14.08 -3.31
C CYS A 104 -5.64 15.56 -3.62
N VAL A 105 -4.63 16.42 -3.38
CA VAL A 105 -4.68 17.84 -3.74
C VAL A 105 -4.87 18.04 -5.24
N GLU A 106 -4.15 17.27 -6.06
CA GLU A 106 -4.22 17.39 -7.52
C GLU A 106 -5.56 16.93 -8.13
N ASP A 107 -6.17 15.92 -7.53
CA ASP A 107 -7.40 15.30 -8.05
C ASP A 107 -8.70 15.88 -7.41
N GLU A 108 -8.62 16.58 -6.28
CA GLU A 108 -9.78 17.09 -5.56
C GLU A 108 -10.43 18.29 -6.25
N THR A 109 -11.73 18.21 -6.42
CA THR A 109 -12.54 19.27 -7.05
C THR A 109 -13.34 20.11 -6.07
N ASP A 110 -13.66 19.61 -4.87
CA ASP A 110 -14.28 20.41 -3.81
C ASP A 110 -13.22 21.25 -3.09
N LEU A 111 -13.33 22.56 -3.23
CA LEU A 111 -12.33 23.50 -2.67
C LEU A 111 -12.21 23.47 -1.14
N ARG A 112 -13.24 23.03 -0.42
CA ARG A 112 -13.17 22.90 1.05
C ARG A 112 -12.38 21.65 1.42
N ILE A 113 -12.63 20.57 0.71
CA ILE A 113 -11.93 19.30 0.92
C ILE A 113 -10.47 19.43 0.46
N LYS A 114 -10.23 20.09 -0.68
CA LYS A 114 -8.88 20.37 -1.16
C LYS A 114 -8.00 21.06 -0.11
N LYS A 115 -8.53 22.05 0.61
CA LYS A 115 -7.80 22.70 1.71
C LYS A 115 -7.42 21.75 2.85
N ILE A 116 -8.22 20.72 3.11
CA ILE A 116 -7.89 19.69 4.09
C ILE A 116 -6.69 18.88 3.59
N TRP A 117 -6.71 18.48 2.32
CA TRP A 117 -5.59 17.74 1.72
C TRP A 117 -4.30 18.58 1.67
N GLU A 118 -4.39 19.88 1.34
CA GLU A 118 -3.26 20.81 1.38
C GLU A 118 -2.65 20.87 2.79
N GLN A 119 -3.49 21.00 3.82
CA GLN A 119 -3.03 21.01 5.21
C GLN A 119 -2.34 19.70 5.61
N HIS A 120 -2.91 18.55 5.25
CA HIS A 120 -2.29 17.25 5.54
C HIS A 120 -0.97 17.09 4.78
N PHE A 121 -0.93 17.50 3.52
CA PHE A 121 0.31 17.49 2.74
C PHE A 121 1.43 18.30 3.41
N GLU A 122 1.14 19.50 3.91
CA GLU A 122 2.11 20.32 4.66
C GLU A 122 2.59 19.62 5.95
N GLN A 123 1.68 18.92 6.64
CA GLN A 123 2.02 18.14 7.84
C GLN A 123 2.96 16.99 7.48
N GLU A 124 2.65 16.22 6.44
CA GLU A 124 3.50 15.10 6.01
C GLU A 124 4.87 15.57 5.49
N CYS A 125 4.95 16.71 4.82
CA CYS A 125 6.25 17.32 4.50
C CYS A 125 7.07 17.61 5.76
N SER A 126 6.43 18.04 6.84
CA SER A 126 7.11 18.28 8.13
C SER A 126 7.59 16.95 8.77
N HIS A 127 6.79 15.89 8.67
CA HIS A 127 7.16 14.55 9.13
C HIS A 127 8.34 14.00 8.31
N LEU A 128 8.31 14.17 7.00
CA LEU A 128 9.41 13.78 6.11
C LEU A 128 10.74 14.45 6.51
N HIS A 129 10.72 15.77 6.75
CA HIS A 129 11.92 16.48 7.22
C HIS A 129 12.38 16.00 8.60
N ALA A 130 11.46 15.64 9.49
CA ALA A 130 11.83 15.04 10.78
C ALA A 130 12.48 13.66 10.59
N ALA A 131 11.94 12.84 9.69
CA ALA A 131 12.52 11.54 9.36
C ALA A 131 13.93 11.67 8.74
N GLU A 132 14.14 12.65 7.84
CA GLU A 132 15.47 12.98 7.30
C GLU A 132 16.47 13.34 8.41
N ALA A 133 16.05 14.20 9.34
CA ALA A 133 16.91 14.62 10.45
C ALA A 133 17.28 13.43 11.36
N LEU A 134 16.32 12.56 11.65
CA LEU A 134 16.56 11.34 12.44
C LEU A 134 17.51 10.38 11.72
N LEU A 135 17.30 10.13 10.43
CA LEU A 135 18.16 9.28 9.62
C LEU A 135 19.60 9.79 9.63
N LYS A 136 19.77 11.09 9.42
CA LYS A 136 21.09 11.72 9.45
C LYS A 136 21.74 11.66 10.84
N GLN A 137 20.98 11.95 11.89
CA GLN A 137 21.48 11.98 13.27
C GLN A 137 21.92 10.61 13.77
N TYR A 138 21.12 9.57 13.50
CA TYR A 138 21.34 8.25 14.11
C TYR A 138 22.05 7.25 13.19
N GLU A 139 21.94 7.41 11.88
CA GLU A 139 22.55 6.49 10.92
C GLU A 139 23.61 7.15 10.03
N GLY A 140 23.77 8.48 10.10
CA GLY A 140 24.74 9.22 9.28
C GLY A 140 24.44 9.18 7.78
N LYS A 141 23.20 8.87 7.39
CA LYS A 141 22.75 8.76 6.00
C LYS A 141 22.00 10.01 5.57
N GLU A 142 22.14 10.37 4.30
CA GLU A 142 21.33 11.42 3.68
C GLU A 142 20.08 10.82 3.01
N ALA A 143 18.98 11.57 3.02
CA ALA A 143 17.72 11.12 2.42
C ALA A 143 17.86 10.72 0.94
N CYS A 144 18.69 11.41 0.16
CA CYS A 144 18.94 11.10 -1.24
C CYS A 144 19.60 9.71 -1.48
N GLN A 145 20.15 9.08 -0.46
CA GLN A 145 20.65 7.71 -0.56
C GLN A 145 19.50 6.69 -0.61
N ILE A 146 18.34 7.05 -0.07
CA ILE A 146 17.14 6.22 -0.03
C ILE A 146 16.14 6.64 -1.12
N ILE A 147 15.98 7.93 -1.33
CA ILE A 147 15.09 8.56 -2.32
C ILE A 147 15.95 9.47 -3.22
N PRO A 148 16.55 8.94 -4.29
CA PRO A 148 17.64 9.60 -5.00
C PRO A 148 17.31 10.98 -5.60
N ASP A 149 16.10 11.20 -6.10
CA ASP A 149 15.74 12.46 -6.73
C ASP A 149 14.69 13.28 -5.98
N GLY A 150 14.04 12.70 -4.96
CA GLY A 150 13.07 13.39 -4.12
C GLY A 150 11.84 13.95 -4.85
N THR A 151 11.71 13.73 -6.17
CA THR A 151 10.57 14.16 -6.95
C THR A 151 9.46 13.13 -6.92
N PHE A 152 8.20 13.60 -7.01
CA PHE A 152 7.08 12.68 -7.14
C PHE A 152 6.99 12.17 -8.59
N PRO A 153 6.73 10.87 -8.78
CA PRO A 153 6.37 10.35 -10.10
C PRO A 153 5.01 10.90 -10.53
N GLU A 154 4.69 10.72 -11.82
CA GLU A 154 3.37 11.07 -12.33
C GLU A 154 2.26 10.41 -11.52
N LEU A 155 1.13 11.13 -11.39
CA LEU A 155 -0.06 10.61 -10.71
C LEU A 155 -0.53 9.31 -11.34
N LEU A 156 -0.83 8.35 -10.48
CA LEU A 156 -1.52 7.13 -10.88
C LEU A 156 -2.92 7.48 -11.40
N ARG A 157 -3.19 7.15 -12.66
CA ARG A 157 -4.49 7.37 -13.26
C ARG A 157 -5.19 6.03 -13.44
N PHE A 158 -6.35 5.90 -12.80
CA PHE A 158 -7.20 4.73 -12.94
C PHE A 158 -8.29 4.99 -13.96
N GLY A 159 -8.46 4.03 -14.88
CA GLY A 159 -9.55 4.02 -15.84
C GLY A 159 -10.50 2.84 -15.61
N PRO A 160 -11.68 2.82 -16.25
CA PRO A 160 -12.61 1.71 -16.15
C PRO A 160 -12.01 0.44 -16.76
N GLN A 161 -11.87 -0.60 -15.94
CA GLN A 161 -11.27 -1.89 -16.34
C GLN A 161 -12.32 -3.03 -16.42
N LYS A 162 -13.59 -2.70 -16.69
CA LYS A 162 -14.69 -3.66 -16.65
C LYS A 162 -14.50 -4.87 -17.58
N GLU A 163 -13.98 -4.65 -18.79
CA GLU A 163 -13.76 -5.74 -19.75
C GLU A 163 -12.63 -6.67 -19.31
N TYR A 164 -11.53 -6.10 -18.85
CA TYR A 164 -10.42 -6.87 -18.30
C TYR A 164 -10.87 -7.69 -17.09
N LEU A 165 -11.56 -7.06 -16.14
CA LEU A 165 -12.08 -7.73 -14.95
C LEU A 165 -13.02 -8.89 -15.29
N ARG A 166 -13.96 -8.66 -16.22
CA ARG A 166 -14.86 -9.73 -16.69
C ARG A 166 -14.11 -10.89 -17.34
N LYS A 167 -13.05 -10.60 -18.09
CA LYS A 167 -12.21 -11.64 -18.71
C LYS A 167 -11.49 -12.45 -17.62
N VAL A 168 -10.90 -11.79 -16.64
CA VAL A 168 -10.24 -12.46 -15.50
C VAL A 168 -11.23 -13.33 -14.73
N LEU A 169 -12.40 -12.78 -14.36
CA LEU A 169 -13.45 -13.54 -13.64
C LEU A 169 -13.92 -14.77 -14.41
N LYS A 170 -14.05 -14.69 -15.73
CA LYS A 170 -14.42 -15.87 -16.55
C LYS A 170 -13.38 -16.99 -16.47
N THR A 171 -12.12 -16.68 -16.23
CA THR A 171 -11.04 -17.67 -16.16
C THR A 171 -10.77 -18.15 -14.75
N THR A 172 -11.13 -17.38 -13.71
CA THR A 172 -10.83 -17.66 -12.31
C THR A 172 -12.02 -18.20 -11.52
N ILE A 173 -13.25 -17.94 -11.94
CA ILE A 173 -14.48 -18.46 -11.30
C ILE A 173 -14.45 -19.99 -11.13
N LEU A 174 -13.84 -20.71 -12.06
CA LEU A 174 -13.70 -22.17 -11.97
C LEU A 174 -12.74 -22.63 -10.88
N ASN A 175 -11.91 -21.74 -10.34
CA ASN A 175 -10.96 -22.05 -9.28
C ASN A 175 -11.49 -21.71 -7.87
N THR A 176 -12.58 -20.97 -7.77
CA THR A 176 -13.18 -20.52 -6.51
C THR A 176 -14.55 -21.09 -6.23
N ALA A 177 -15.17 -21.75 -7.22
CA ALA A 177 -16.45 -22.44 -7.07
C ALA A 177 -16.19 -23.89 -6.62
N VAL A 178 -15.96 -24.09 -5.33
CA VAL A 178 -16.03 -25.38 -4.66
C VAL A 178 -17.19 -25.35 -3.68
#